data_f9e436f9ad9256840be9add99e53076c
#
_entry.id   f9e436f9ad9256840be9add99e53076c
#
_cell.length_a   1.000
_cell.length_b   1.000
_cell.length_c   1.000
_cell.angle_alpha   90.00
_cell.angle_beta   90.00
_cell.angle_gamma   90.00
#
_symmetry.space_group_name_H-M   'P 1'
#
loop_
_entity.id
_entity.type
_entity.pdbx_description
1 polymer ?
#
loop_
_entity_poly.entity_id
_entity_poly.type
_entity_poly.pdbx_seq_one_letter_code
_entity_poly.pdbx_strand_id
1 'polypeptide(L)'
;ACGYCTKEEQKQIRNTLQEMEHKSAFECGKIKADRFLENRKYISSIAEYRKLLQSCETEMPQMVGAVWHNLGTAYARLFLFEQAADCYARAYEKSSDKESLKECLMACRCNHDERAFERRREYFKIAPEEAKKIADELSSCSRSDAICQFETMLDEWDPGDENVWETQLEEWKKQYRKDCMV
;
A
#
# COMPACT_ATOMS: atom_id res chain seq x y z
N ALA A 1 40.14 32.55 22.36
CA ALA A 1 39.18 33.36 21.62
C ALA A 1 37.98 32.45 21.34
N CYS A 2 36.87 32.62 22.08
CA CYS A 2 35.61 31.98 21.73
C CYS A 2 35.06 32.62 20.46
N GLY A 3 35.14 31.91 19.33
CA GLY A 3 34.59 32.38 18.08
C GLY A 3 33.06 32.43 18.20
N TYR A 4 32.53 33.64 18.17
CA TYR A 4 31.07 33.81 18.07
C TYR A 4 30.64 33.31 16.72
N CYS A 5 29.74 32.34 16.70
CA CYS A 5 29.08 31.83 15.50
C CYS A 5 28.43 33.01 14.76
N THR A 6 28.69 33.16 13.48
CA THR A 6 28.08 34.22 12.65
C THR A 6 26.55 34.01 12.57
N LYS A 7 25.82 35.05 12.22
CA LYS A 7 24.36 34.93 12.04
C LYS A 7 23.99 33.89 10.99
N GLU A 8 24.81 33.72 9.97
CA GLU A 8 24.61 32.75 8.90
C GLU A 8 24.84 31.31 9.42
N GLU A 9 25.89 31.07 10.20
CA GLU A 9 26.16 29.79 10.84
C GLU A 9 25.04 29.42 11.82
N GLN A 10 24.52 30.37 12.59
CA GLN A 10 23.39 30.16 13.50
C GLN A 10 22.12 29.79 12.75
N LYS A 11 21.87 30.41 11.59
CA LYS A 11 20.73 30.08 10.71
C LYS A 11 20.88 28.68 10.15
N GLN A 12 22.08 28.32 9.68
CA GLN A 12 22.36 27.01 9.12
C GLN A 12 22.20 25.89 10.16
N ILE A 13 22.71 26.10 11.39
CA ILE A 13 22.53 25.16 12.49
C ILE A 13 21.04 24.99 12.82
N ARG A 14 20.27 26.07 12.85
CA ARG A 14 18.82 26.00 13.13
C ARG A 14 18.07 25.21 12.06
N ASN A 15 18.37 25.45 10.79
CA ASN A 15 17.77 24.71 9.68
C ASN A 15 18.11 23.22 9.76
N THR A 16 19.37 22.87 10.02
CA THR A 16 19.80 21.47 10.18
C THR A 16 19.08 20.78 11.35
N LEU A 17 18.95 21.46 12.48
CA LEU A 17 18.23 20.92 13.66
C LEU A 17 16.75 20.68 13.31
N GLN A 18 16.11 21.61 12.63
CA GLN A 18 14.72 21.49 12.22
C GLN A 18 14.53 20.32 11.24
N GLU A 19 15.41 20.13 10.28
CA GLU A 19 15.40 18.99 9.36
C GLU A 19 15.57 17.65 10.11
N MET A 20 16.45 17.61 11.10
CA MET A 20 16.65 16.41 11.94
C MET A 20 15.41 16.09 12.80
N GLU A 21 14.75 17.12 13.35
CA GLU A 21 13.51 16.95 14.12
C GLU A 21 12.37 16.41 13.23
N HIS A 22 12.20 16.97 12.03
CA HIS A 22 11.18 16.51 11.08
C HIS A 22 11.44 15.06 10.64
N LYS A 23 12.69 14.73 10.32
CA LYS A 23 13.08 13.37 9.97
C LYS A 23 12.79 12.38 11.10
N SER A 24 13.14 12.73 12.33
CA SER A 24 12.88 11.90 13.51
C SER A 24 11.38 11.72 13.76
N ALA A 25 10.57 12.75 13.62
CA ALA A 25 9.12 12.68 13.75
C ALA A 25 8.50 11.78 12.67
N PHE A 26 8.96 11.89 11.42
CA PHE A 26 8.52 11.02 10.33
C PHE A 26 8.86 9.56 10.59
N GLU A 27 10.11 9.26 10.99
CA GLU A 27 10.57 7.90 11.29
C GLU A 27 9.74 7.27 12.43
N CYS A 28 9.47 8.02 13.50
CA CYS A 28 8.62 7.56 14.58
C CYS A 28 7.19 7.28 14.12
N GLY A 29 6.62 8.16 13.31
CA GLY A 29 5.28 7.97 12.73
C GLY A 29 5.21 6.74 11.82
N LYS A 30 6.24 6.53 10.98
CA LYS A 30 6.33 5.37 10.11
C LYS A 30 6.42 4.07 10.91
N ILE A 31 7.31 3.99 11.91
CA ILE A 31 7.42 2.83 12.80
C ILE A 31 6.08 2.52 13.47
N LYS A 32 5.35 3.53 13.90
CA LYS A 32 4.02 3.36 14.50
C LYS A 32 3.02 2.80 13.51
N ALA A 33 2.97 3.34 12.28
CA ALA A 33 2.08 2.87 11.23
C ALA A 33 2.40 1.42 10.82
N ASP A 34 3.69 1.10 10.65
CA ASP A 34 4.16 -0.25 10.32
C ASP A 34 3.76 -1.25 11.43
N ARG A 35 3.95 -0.90 12.70
CA ARG A 35 3.53 -1.75 13.83
C ARG A 35 2.01 -1.99 13.87
N PHE A 36 1.21 -1.00 13.53
CA PHE A 36 -0.23 -1.21 13.41
C PHE A 36 -0.55 -2.19 12.27
N LEU A 37 0.13 -2.08 11.13
CA LEU A 37 -0.03 -3.00 10.00
C LEU A 37 0.35 -4.44 10.38
N GLU A 38 1.50 -4.62 11.01
CA GLU A 38 2.00 -5.92 11.50
C GLU A 38 1.06 -6.55 12.53
N ASN A 39 0.49 -5.74 13.41
CA ASN A 39 -0.47 -6.17 14.43
C ASN A 39 -1.92 -6.24 13.91
N ARG A 40 -2.14 -6.22 12.60
CA ARG A 40 -3.46 -6.31 11.93
C ARG A 40 -4.43 -5.20 12.31
N LYS A 41 -3.95 -4.08 12.87
CA LYS A 41 -4.75 -2.88 13.16
C LYS A 41 -4.80 -1.97 11.93
N TYR A 42 -5.46 -2.46 10.89
CA TYR A 42 -5.40 -1.87 9.55
C TYR A 42 -5.97 -0.46 9.49
N ILE A 43 -7.07 -0.19 10.20
CA ILE A 43 -7.68 1.15 10.24
C ILE A 43 -6.75 2.16 10.91
N SER A 44 -6.14 1.79 12.04
CA SER A 44 -5.17 2.62 12.72
C SER A 44 -3.92 2.85 11.88
N SER A 45 -3.46 1.82 11.16
CA SER A 45 -2.36 1.90 10.21
C SER A 45 -2.67 2.88 9.07
N ILE A 46 -3.85 2.78 8.44
CA ILE A 46 -4.33 3.70 7.41
C ILE A 46 -4.33 5.14 7.92
N ALA A 47 -4.84 5.37 9.13
CA ALA A 47 -4.90 6.70 9.73
C ALA A 47 -3.50 7.31 9.91
N GLU A 48 -2.53 6.53 10.38
CA GLU A 48 -1.16 7.00 10.57
C GLU A 48 -0.43 7.22 9.22
N TYR A 49 -0.54 6.31 8.24
CA TYR A 49 0.04 6.52 6.91
C TYR A 49 -0.54 7.75 6.21
N ARG A 50 -1.85 8.01 6.32
CA ARG A 50 -2.47 9.24 5.78
C ARG A 50 -1.91 10.51 6.41
N LYS A 51 -1.63 10.50 7.73
CA LYS A 51 -0.96 11.64 8.40
C LYS A 51 0.45 11.83 7.86
N LEU A 52 1.21 10.75 7.68
CA LEU A 52 2.55 10.81 7.13
C LEU A 52 2.57 11.39 5.71
N LEU A 53 1.61 11.05 4.87
CA LEU A 53 1.52 11.57 3.51
C LEU A 53 1.31 13.08 3.47
N GLN A 54 0.65 13.68 4.46
CA GLN A 54 0.43 15.13 4.52
C GLN A 54 1.74 15.93 4.63
N SER A 55 2.76 15.39 5.30
CA SER A 55 4.06 16.01 5.46
C SER A 55 5.15 15.42 4.55
N CYS A 56 5.00 14.15 4.17
CA CYS A 56 6.02 13.38 3.47
C CYS A 56 6.39 13.96 2.09
N GLU A 57 5.44 14.49 1.35
CA GLU A 57 5.69 15.03 -0.01
C GLU A 57 6.67 16.21 0.00
N THR A 58 6.68 17.00 1.07
CA THR A 58 7.54 18.17 1.22
C THR A 58 8.83 17.86 1.99
N GLU A 59 8.73 17.05 3.04
CA GLU A 59 9.82 16.83 3.99
C GLU A 59 10.67 15.60 3.64
N MET A 60 10.04 14.55 3.11
CA MET A 60 10.69 13.26 2.85
C MET A 60 10.27 12.66 1.50
N PRO A 61 10.47 13.36 0.36
CA PRO A 61 9.97 12.96 -0.95
C PRO A 61 10.44 11.56 -1.39
N GLN A 62 11.63 11.14 -0.96
CA GLN A 62 12.18 9.81 -1.24
C GLN A 62 11.42 8.67 -0.55
N MET A 63 10.63 8.95 0.48
CA MET A 63 9.85 7.96 1.24
C MET A 63 8.39 7.87 0.78
N VAL A 64 7.93 8.82 -0.03
CA VAL A 64 6.52 8.92 -0.46
C VAL A 64 6.04 7.63 -1.11
N GLY A 65 6.86 7.03 -1.99
CA GLY A 65 6.52 5.77 -2.65
C GLY A 65 6.29 4.62 -1.66
N ALA A 66 7.20 4.48 -0.68
CA ALA A 66 7.08 3.43 0.34
C ALA A 66 5.85 3.63 1.25
N VAL A 67 5.52 4.88 1.59
CA VAL A 67 4.32 5.18 2.40
C VAL A 67 3.05 4.86 1.62
N TRP A 68 2.97 5.21 0.32
CA TRP A 68 1.85 4.84 -0.54
C TRP A 68 1.71 3.32 -0.69
N HIS A 69 2.83 2.59 -0.86
CA HIS A 69 2.82 1.14 -0.95
C HIS A 69 2.23 0.50 0.31
N ASN A 70 2.73 0.87 1.49
CA ASN A 70 2.25 0.31 2.76
C ASN A 70 0.79 0.68 3.06
N LEU A 71 0.37 1.89 2.68
CA LEU A 71 -1.03 2.30 2.74
C LEU A 71 -1.90 1.41 1.84
N GLY A 72 -1.44 1.12 0.62
CA GLY A 72 -2.09 0.18 -0.29
C GLY A 72 -2.23 -1.21 0.32
N THR A 73 -1.16 -1.70 0.97
CA THR A 73 -1.19 -2.98 1.69
C THR A 73 -2.24 -2.99 2.80
N ALA A 74 -2.33 -1.92 3.59
CA ALA A 74 -3.35 -1.83 4.64
C ALA A 74 -4.78 -1.86 4.07
N TYR A 75 -5.03 -1.19 2.94
CA TYR A 75 -6.32 -1.27 2.25
C TYR A 75 -6.59 -2.67 1.67
N ALA A 76 -5.60 -3.29 1.03
CA ALA A 76 -5.75 -4.64 0.48
C ALA A 76 -6.10 -5.67 1.55
N ARG A 77 -5.53 -5.54 2.76
CA ARG A 77 -5.85 -6.38 3.91
C ARG A 77 -7.29 -6.22 4.42
N LEU A 78 -7.94 -5.12 4.10
CA LEU A 78 -9.37 -4.86 4.35
C LEU A 78 -10.25 -5.18 3.13
N PHE A 79 -9.70 -5.79 2.08
CA PHE A 79 -10.39 -6.06 0.81
C PHE A 79 -10.92 -4.80 0.10
N LEU A 80 -10.37 -3.64 0.43
CA LEU A 80 -10.66 -2.37 -0.22
C LEU A 80 -9.76 -2.21 -1.45
N PHE A 81 -9.95 -3.08 -2.44
CA PHE A 81 -9.03 -3.25 -3.56
C PHE A 81 -8.97 -2.05 -4.51
N GLU A 82 -10.02 -1.27 -4.65
CA GLU A 82 -10.01 -0.02 -5.42
C GLU A 82 -9.02 0.97 -4.80
N GLN A 83 -9.14 1.22 -3.50
CA GLN A 83 -8.26 2.11 -2.75
C GLN A 83 -6.82 1.58 -2.71
N ALA A 84 -6.66 0.26 -2.59
CA ALA A 84 -5.35 -0.38 -2.65
C ALA A 84 -4.69 -0.16 -4.02
N ALA A 85 -5.42 -0.39 -5.11
CA ALA A 85 -4.92 -0.19 -6.47
C ALA A 85 -4.46 1.26 -6.70
N ASP A 86 -5.25 2.24 -6.25
CA ASP A 86 -4.90 3.66 -6.35
C ASP A 86 -3.64 4.01 -5.56
N CYS A 87 -3.49 3.45 -4.36
CA CYS A 87 -2.29 3.64 -3.54
C CYS A 87 -1.04 3.02 -4.19
N TYR A 88 -1.14 1.80 -4.67
CA TYR A 88 -0.04 1.11 -5.35
C TYR A 88 0.35 1.79 -6.67
N ALA A 89 -0.63 2.31 -7.43
CA ALA A 89 -0.35 3.10 -8.63
C ALA A 89 0.47 4.35 -8.29
N ARG A 90 0.08 5.09 -7.25
CA ARG A 90 0.84 6.27 -6.77
C ARG A 90 2.22 5.88 -6.23
N ALA A 91 2.33 4.75 -5.55
CA ALA A 91 3.63 4.23 -5.10
C ALA A 91 4.56 4.00 -6.29
N TYR A 92 4.06 3.34 -7.34
CA TYR A 92 4.82 3.09 -8.56
C TYR A 92 5.21 4.39 -9.30
N GLU A 93 4.31 5.35 -9.41
CA GLU A 93 4.61 6.67 -10.00
C GLU A 93 5.73 7.41 -9.28
N LYS A 94 5.84 7.26 -7.96
CA LYS A 94 6.86 7.95 -7.12
C LYS A 94 8.18 7.21 -7.05
N SER A 95 8.19 5.88 -7.08
CA SER A 95 9.38 5.07 -6.84
C SER A 95 9.84 4.25 -8.06
N SER A 96 8.99 4.07 -9.08
CA SER A 96 9.18 3.13 -10.19
C SER A 96 9.46 1.69 -9.71
N ASP A 97 8.98 1.35 -8.51
CA ASP A 97 9.19 0.05 -7.90
C ASP A 97 8.25 -1.00 -8.53
N LYS A 98 8.86 -2.06 -9.07
CA LYS A 98 8.13 -3.13 -9.77
C LYS A 98 7.14 -3.87 -8.87
N GLU A 99 7.43 -3.97 -7.57
CA GLU A 99 6.55 -4.65 -6.62
C GLU A 99 5.25 -3.86 -6.43
N SER A 100 5.34 -2.54 -6.34
CA SER A 100 4.15 -1.68 -6.29
C SER A 100 3.29 -1.82 -7.55
N LEU A 101 3.91 -1.97 -8.73
CA LEU A 101 3.15 -2.20 -9.98
C LEU A 101 2.47 -3.58 -9.98
N LYS A 102 3.14 -4.62 -9.48
CA LYS A 102 2.58 -5.96 -9.33
C LYS A 102 1.38 -5.97 -8.39
N GLU A 103 1.54 -5.37 -7.21
CA GLU A 103 0.45 -5.28 -6.23
C GLU A 103 -0.73 -4.45 -6.77
N CYS A 104 -0.46 -3.39 -7.55
CA CYS A 104 -1.50 -2.64 -8.26
C CYS A 104 -2.27 -3.53 -9.25
N LEU A 105 -1.56 -4.32 -10.04
CA LEU A 105 -2.18 -5.28 -10.96
C LEU A 105 -3.07 -6.27 -10.21
N MET A 106 -2.58 -6.84 -9.11
CA MET A 106 -3.33 -7.80 -8.31
C MET A 106 -4.59 -7.18 -7.69
N ALA A 107 -4.46 -5.99 -7.12
CA ALA A 107 -5.60 -5.25 -6.56
C ALA A 107 -6.65 -4.91 -7.61
N CYS A 108 -6.24 -4.43 -8.81
CA CYS A 108 -7.15 -4.19 -9.93
C CYS A 108 -7.90 -5.46 -10.35
N ARG A 109 -7.24 -6.60 -10.36
CA ARG A 109 -7.87 -7.88 -10.70
C ARG A 109 -8.88 -8.32 -9.65
N CYS A 110 -8.55 -8.19 -8.38
CA CYS A 110 -9.48 -8.49 -7.29
C CYS A 110 -10.72 -7.60 -7.32
N ASN A 111 -10.59 -6.38 -7.83
CA ASN A 111 -11.68 -5.43 -7.98
C ASN A 111 -12.40 -5.50 -9.34
N HIS A 112 -12.05 -6.45 -10.21
CA HIS A 112 -12.54 -6.52 -11.62
C HIS A 112 -12.37 -5.20 -12.40
N ASP A 113 -11.31 -4.46 -12.11
CA ASP A 113 -11.00 -3.15 -12.67
C ASP A 113 -10.37 -3.29 -14.07
N GLU A 114 -10.88 -2.56 -15.03
CA GLU A 114 -10.38 -2.55 -16.41
C GLU A 114 -8.90 -2.15 -16.49
N ARG A 115 -8.41 -1.34 -15.54
CA ARG A 115 -7.00 -0.98 -15.40
C ARG A 115 -6.06 -2.18 -15.25
N ALA A 116 -6.58 -3.34 -14.83
CA ALA A 116 -5.80 -4.57 -14.71
C ALA A 116 -5.11 -4.95 -16.03
N PHE A 117 -5.75 -4.71 -17.18
CA PHE A 117 -5.19 -5.01 -18.49
C PHE A 117 -3.99 -4.11 -18.81
N GLU A 118 -4.08 -2.82 -18.53
CA GLU A 118 -2.98 -1.87 -18.75
C GLU A 118 -1.81 -2.15 -17.81
N ARG A 119 -2.08 -2.37 -16.51
CA ARG A 119 -1.07 -2.71 -15.50
C ARG A 119 -0.36 -4.02 -15.82
N ARG A 120 -1.07 -5.01 -16.35
CA ARG A 120 -0.47 -6.25 -16.86
C ARG A 120 0.51 -5.99 -17.99
N ARG A 121 0.15 -5.12 -18.96
CA ARG A 121 1.04 -4.75 -20.07
C ARG A 121 2.30 -4.04 -19.57
N GLU A 122 2.17 -3.12 -18.63
CA GLU A 122 3.31 -2.42 -18.03
C GLU A 122 4.22 -3.41 -17.30
N TYR A 123 3.66 -4.26 -16.46
CA TYR A 123 4.42 -5.26 -15.69
C TYR A 123 5.14 -6.25 -16.61
N PHE A 124 4.50 -6.66 -17.69
CA PHE A 124 5.11 -7.54 -18.68
C PHE A 124 6.34 -6.92 -19.35
N LYS A 125 6.39 -5.61 -19.52
CA LYS A 125 7.56 -4.90 -20.07
C LYS A 125 8.74 -4.86 -19.10
N ILE A 126 8.47 -4.80 -17.80
CA ILE A 126 9.48 -4.62 -16.76
C ILE A 126 10.01 -5.97 -16.25
N ALA A 127 9.13 -6.94 -16.09
CA ALA A 127 9.42 -8.24 -15.51
C ALA A 127 8.72 -9.39 -16.32
N PRO A 128 9.15 -9.65 -17.56
CA PRO A 128 8.45 -10.56 -18.45
C PRO A 128 8.34 -11.99 -17.92
N GLU A 129 9.38 -12.52 -17.29
CA GLU A 129 9.39 -13.88 -16.74
C GLU A 129 8.43 -14.04 -15.56
N GLU A 130 8.42 -13.07 -14.66
CA GLU A 130 7.50 -13.05 -13.51
C GLU A 130 6.05 -12.87 -13.97
N ALA A 131 5.82 -11.97 -14.93
CA ALA A 131 4.50 -11.73 -15.50
C ALA A 131 3.96 -12.97 -16.23
N LYS A 132 4.82 -13.72 -16.92
CA LYS A 132 4.47 -14.99 -17.57
C LYS A 132 4.08 -16.03 -16.52
N LYS A 133 4.89 -16.19 -15.47
CA LYS A 133 4.60 -17.12 -14.36
C LYS A 133 3.25 -16.81 -13.70
N ILE A 134 2.96 -15.55 -13.40
CA ILE A 134 1.66 -15.14 -12.87
C ILE A 134 0.53 -15.46 -13.88
N ALA A 135 0.74 -15.23 -15.17
CA ALA A 135 -0.26 -15.54 -16.18
C ALA A 135 -0.50 -17.06 -16.31
N ASP A 136 0.55 -17.87 -16.22
CA ASP A 136 0.47 -19.33 -16.27
C ASP A 136 -0.23 -19.91 -15.03
N GLU A 137 0.10 -19.40 -13.84
CA GLU A 137 -0.57 -19.76 -12.58
C GLU A 137 -2.07 -19.45 -12.63
N LEU A 138 -2.44 -18.30 -13.18
CA LEU A 138 -3.83 -17.87 -13.31
C LEU A 138 -4.61 -18.60 -14.40
N SER A 139 -3.93 -19.06 -15.44
CA SER A 139 -4.55 -19.84 -16.52
C SER A 139 -4.69 -21.32 -16.15
N SER A 140 -3.85 -21.82 -15.23
CA SER A 140 -3.89 -23.20 -14.74
C SER A 140 -4.93 -23.42 -13.63
N CYS A 141 -5.34 -22.36 -12.93
CA CYS A 141 -6.44 -22.44 -11.96
C CYS A 141 -7.78 -22.53 -12.70
N SER A 142 -8.54 -23.59 -12.44
CA SER A 142 -9.94 -23.57 -12.82
C SER A 142 -10.66 -22.45 -12.07
N ARG A 143 -11.75 -21.91 -12.65
CA ARG A 143 -12.57 -20.91 -11.96
C ARG A 143 -13.04 -21.39 -10.59
N SER A 144 -13.37 -22.66 -10.48
CA SER A 144 -13.79 -23.32 -9.24
C SER A 144 -12.67 -23.34 -8.19
N ASP A 145 -11.42 -23.61 -8.57
CA ASP A 145 -10.28 -23.62 -7.65
C ASP A 145 -9.93 -22.21 -7.16
N ALA A 146 -9.99 -21.21 -8.04
CA ALA A 146 -9.78 -19.83 -7.70
C ALA A 146 -10.82 -19.31 -6.68
N ILE A 147 -12.10 -19.69 -6.88
CA ILE A 147 -13.18 -19.35 -5.94
C ILE A 147 -12.94 -20.03 -4.59
N CYS A 148 -12.60 -21.33 -4.58
CA CYS A 148 -12.36 -22.09 -3.38
C CYS A 148 -11.18 -21.54 -2.57
N GLN A 149 -10.06 -21.23 -3.23
CA GLN A 149 -8.90 -20.60 -2.59
C GLN A 149 -9.24 -19.23 -1.99
N PHE A 150 -10.03 -18.46 -2.71
CA PHE A 150 -10.46 -17.15 -2.26
C PHE A 150 -11.42 -17.24 -1.07
N GLU A 151 -12.36 -18.17 -1.10
CA GLU A 151 -13.27 -18.43 0.02
C GLU A 151 -12.50 -18.89 1.27
N THR A 152 -11.53 -19.81 1.12
CA THR A 152 -10.64 -20.20 2.22
C THR A 152 -9.89 -19.00 2.80
N MET A 153 -9.34 -18.14 1.94
CA MET A 153 -8.66 -16.92 2.39
C MET A 153 -9.61 -15.97 3.15
N LEU A 154 -10.86 -15.86 2.71
CA LEU A 154 -11.88 -15.05 3.39
C LEU A 154 -12.27 -15.61 4.75
N ASP A 155 -12.36 -16.95 4.86
CA ASP A 155 -12.73 -17.62 6.10
C ASP A 155 -11.60 -17.58 7.14
N GLU A 156 -10.34 -17.59 6.67
CA GLU A 156 -9.16 -17.45 7.53
C GLU A 156 -8.82 -15.99 7.85
N TRP A 157 -9.50 -15.05 7.21
CA TRP A 157 -9.20 -13.64 7.39
C TRP A 157 -9.67 -13.13 8.74
N ASP A 158 -8.72 -12.62 9.52
CA ASP A 158 -8.93 -12.01 10.83
C ASP A 158 -8.75 -10.50 10.73
N PRO A 159 -9.82 -9.69 10.89
CA PRO A 159 -9.73 -8.22 10.85
C PRO A 159 -8.96 -7.64 12.05
N GLY A 160 -8.55 -8.47 13.01
CA GLY A 160 -8.01 -8.03 14.29
C GLY A 160 -9.10 -7.44 15.20
N ASP A 161 -8.69 -6.52 16.09
CA ASP A 161 -9.61 -5.90 17.06
C ASP A 161 -10.47 -4.76 16.47
N GLU A 162 -10.40 -4.52 15.17
CA GLU A 162 -11.04 -3.38 14.50
C GLU A 162 -12.29 -3.80 13.72
N ASN A 163 -13.42 -3.97 14.40
CA ASN A 163 -14.68 -4.47 13.84
C ASN A 163 -15.45 -3.48 12.94
N VAL A 164 -14.89 -2.30 12.70
CA VAL A 164 -15.58 -1.22 11.95
C VAL A 164 -15.89 -1.62 10.50
N TRP A 165 -15.17 -2.59 9.96
CA TRP A 165 -15.27 -3.00 8.56
C TRP A 165 -15.99 -4.32 8.32
N GLU A 166 -16.50 -4.98 9.36
CA GLU A 166 -17.21 -6.27 9.22
C GLU A 166 -18.37 -6.18 8.23
N THR A 167 -19.18 -5.13 8.33
CA THR A 167 -20.33 -4.95 7.43
C THR A 167 -19.89 -4.77 5.98
N GLN A 168 -18.86 -3.97 5.74
CA GLN A 168 -18.31 -3.73 4.38
C GLN A 168 -17.67 -4.99 3.82
N LEU A 169 -16.98 -5.76 4.65
CA LEU A 169 -16.41 -7.03 4.26
C LEU A 169 -17.48 -8.03 3.85
N GLU A 170 -18.55 -8.17 4.64
CA GLU A 170 -19.65 -9.07 4.31
C GLU A 170 -20.42 -8.64 3.05
N GLU A 171 -20.60 -7.35 2.82
CA GLU A 171 -21.15 -6.83 1.57
C GLU A 171 -20.26 -7.15 0.38
N TRP A 172 -18.93 -6.96 0.53
CA TRP A 172 -17.97 -7.28 -0.51
C TRP A 172 -17.91 -8.78 -0.80
N LYS A 173 -17.93 -9.66 0.21
CA LYS A 173 -18.00 -11.12 0.06
C LYS A 173 -19.26 -11.53 -0.73
N LYS A 174 -20.41 -10.93 -0.42
CA LYS A 174 -21.66 -11.20 -1.14
C LYS A 174 -21.57 -10.80 -2.60
N GLN A 175 -21.00 -9.62 -2.90
CA GLN A 175 -20.82 -9.14 -4.26
C GLN A 175 -19.87 -10.04 -5.04
N TYR A 176 -18.72 -10.36 -4.46
CA TYR A 176 -17.73 -11.25 -5.07
C TYR A 176 -18.32 -12.63 -5.42
N ARG A 177 -19.03 -13.26 -4.47
CA ARG A 177 -19.70 -14.56 -4.72
C ARG A 177 -20.72 -14.47 -5.84
N LYS A 178 -21.48 -13.38 -5.91
CA LYS A 178 -22.44 -13.13 -6.97
C LYS A 178 -21.76 -13.01 -8.34
N ASP A 179 -20.66 -12.26 -8.43
CA ASP A 179 -19.92 -12.02 -9.66
C ASP A 179 -19.19 -13.29 -10.15
N CYS A 180 -18.79 -14.17 -9.21
CA CYS A 180 -18.16 -15.45 -9.53
C CYS A 180 -19.15 -16.54 -9.98
N MET A 181 -20.45 -16.41 -9.67
CA MET A 181 -21.49 -17.38 -10.04
C MET A 181 -22.12 -17.14 -11.41
N VAL A 182 -21.80 -16.03 -12.07
CA VAL A 182 -22.22 -15.70 -13.43
C VAL A 182 -21.16 -16.12 -14.46
#